data_db0dac0e4f298047d2b384801fe1020d
#
_entry.id   db0dac0e4f298047d2b384801fe1020d
#
_cell.length_a   1.000
_cell.length_b   1.000
_cell.length_c   1.000
_cell.angle_alpha   90.00
_cell.angle_beta   90.00
_cell.angle_gamma   90.00
#
_symmetry.space_group_name_H-M   'P 1'
#
loop_
_entity.id
_entity.type
_entity.pdbx_description
1 polymer ?
#
loop_
_entity_poly.entity_id
_entity_poly.type
_entity_poly.pdbx_seq_one_letter_code
_entity_poly.pdbx_strand_id
1 'polypeptide(L)'
;HSSRLNLEFPKRIHVVEQKANLYENVWQTFLQSQQVEISNSAKQRDKAVLIVPCDAPLITPQEVEYFISHADMNRYDHVLGLVAREKLQDFYPVESKPGIKMAYLHIQENSFRINNLHMVKPLRIENREYIQKMYQYRYQRNFKNLILFGLSVFGKDKAKHYKNYIGLQLCLFFGGLGLEFMVNYFRKLNPKKELEATISTIMKTRFSALEVPFPGAALDIDNAKDYEAMKTR
;
A
#
# COMPACT_ATOMS: atom_id res chain seq x y z
N HIS A 1 -9.68 -24.96 -3.77
CA HIS A 1 -9.39 -24.25 -5.04
C HIS A 1 -7.99 -24.49 -5.60
N SER A 2 -7.06 -25.09 -4.85
CA SER A 2 -5.68 -25.38 -5.31
C SER A 2 -5.57 -26.48 -6.35
N SER A 3 -6.59 -27.34 -6.51
CA SER A 3 -6.58 -28.48 -7.43
C SER A 3 -6.70 -28.13 -8.93
N ARG A 4 -6.86 -26.84 -9.27
CA ARG A 4 -6.99 -26.37 -10.67
C ARG A 4 -5.72 -25.77 -11.27
N LEU A 5 -4.64 -25.64 -10.50
CA LEU A 5 -3.39 -25.09 -10.99
C LEU A 5 -2.38 -26.23 -11.21
N ASN A 6 -2.51 -26.94 -12.32
CA ASN A 6 -1.46 -27.84 -12.83
C ASN A 6 -0.33 -26.99 -13.47
N LEU A 7 0.32 -26.13 -12.69
CA LEU A 7 1.44 -25.34 -13.17
C LEU A 7 2.74 -25.95 -12.62
N GLU A 8 3.58 -26.44 -13.51
CA GLU A 8 4.96 -26.78 -13.15
C GLU A 8 5.76 -25.49 -12.95
N PHE A 9 6.02 -25.16 -11.70
CA PHE A 9 6.85 -24.02 -11.36
C PHE A 9 8.27 -24.48 -10.99
N PRO A 10 9.31 -23.78 -11.47
CA PRO A 10 10.69 -24.13 -11.16
C PRO A 10 11.07 -23.89 -9.68
N LYS A 11 10.21 -23.21 -8.91
CA LYS A 11 10.38 -22.92 -7.49
C LYS A 11 9.25 -23.52 -6.67
N ARG A 12 9.54 -23.83 -5.40
CA ARG A 12 8.53 -24.35 -4.47
C ARG A 12 7.40 -23.33 -4.26
N ILE A 13 6.16 -23.75 -4.54
CA ILE A 13 4.95 -23.01 -4.21
C ILE A 13 4.32 -23.66 -2.99
N HIS A 14 4.05 -22.86 -1.98
CA HIS A 14 3.32 -23.27 -0.80
C HIS A 14 1.96 -22.57 -0.78
N VAL A 15 0.89 -23.35 -0.83
CA VAL A 15 -0.46 -22.84 -0.67
C VAL A 15 -0.79 -22.85 0.82
N VAL A 16 -1.19 -21.71 1.35
CA VAL A 16 -1.58 -21.56 2.75
C VAL A 16 -3.06 -21.23 2.85
N GLU A 17 -3.68 -21.65 3.94
CA GLU A 17 -5.08 -21.36 4.21
C GLU A 17 -5.27 -19.87 4.50
N GLN A 18 -6.31 -19.28 3.90
CA GLN A 18 -6.69 -17.89 4.14
C GLN A 18 -7.10 -17.67 5.61
N LYS A 19 -6.57 -16.61 6.21
CA LYS A 19 -6.88 -16.19 7.58
C LYS A 19 -7.96 -15.10 7.60
N ALA A 20 -8.31 -14.62 8.78
CA ALA A 20 -9.42 -13.70 9.00
C ALA A 20 -9.27 -12.34 8.28
N ASN A 21 -8.04 -11.89 8.02
CA ASN A 21 -7.76 -10.61 7.35
C ASN A 21 -6.39 -10.64 6.66
N LEU A 22 -6.12 -9.62 5.83
CA LEU A 22 -4.88 -9.52 5.05
C LEU A 22 -3.62 -9.49 5.95
N TYR A 23 -3.67 -8.78 7.07
CA TYR A 23 -2.55 -8.72 7.99
C TYR A 23 -2.21 -10.12 8.54
N GLU A 24 -3.21 -10.87 8.99
CA GLU A 24 -3.03 -12.24 9.48
C GLU A 24 -2.52 -13.18 8.37
N ASN A 25 -3.00 -13.02 7.13
CA ASN A 25 -2.51 -13.80 6.00
C ASN A 25 -1.00 -13.60 5.82
N VAL A 26 -0.54 -12.35 5.75
CA VAL A 26 0.88 -12.03 5.56
C VAL A 26 1.71 -12.50 6.75
N TRP A 27 1.25 -12.23 7.98
CA TRP A 27 1.97 -12.55 9.20
C TRP A 27 2.11 -14.05 9.41
N GLN A 28 1.02 -14.81 9.32
CA GLN A 28 1.04 -16.26 9.51
C GLN A 28 1.83 -16.97 8.40
N THR A 29 1.70 -16.52 7.14
CA THR A 29 2.50 -17.04 6.02
C THR A 29 3.98 -16.79 6.25
N PHE A 30 4.35 -15.60 6.72
CA PHE A 30 5.72 -15.30 7.09
C PHE A 30 6.24 -16.24 8.18
N LEU A 31 5.49 -16.42 9.27
CA LEU A 31 5.87 -17.32 10.36
C LEU A 31 6.07 -18.77 9.87
N GLN A 32 5.12 -19.29 9.08
CA GLN A 32 5.22 -20.62 8.50
C GLN A 32 6.43 -20.77 7.57
N SER A 33 6.74 -19.74 6.78
CA SER A 33 7.89 -19.74 5.87
C SER A 33 9.24 -19.81 6.60
N GLN A 34 9.28 -19.44 7.88
CA GLN A 34 10.51 -19.48 8.65
C GLN A 34 10.88 -20.90 9.14
N GLN A 35 9.91 -21.83 9.22
CA GLN A 35 10.06 -23.24 9.65
C GLN A 35 10.87 -23.47 10.95
N VAL A 36 11.12 -22.42 11.74
CA VAL A 36 11.99 -22.42 12.91
C VAL A 36 11.35 -21.55 13.97
N GLU A 37 11.50 -21.92 15.23
CA GLU A 37 11.25 -21.00 16.34
C GLU A 37 11.85 -19.64 16.04
N ILE A 38 11.05 -18.58 16.22
CA ILE A 38 11.52 -17.21 15.99
C ILE A 38 12.67 -16.94 16.94
N SER A 39 13.88 -17.31 16.55
CA SER A 39 15.05 -16.89 17.27
C SER A 39 15.20 -15.38 17.06
N ASN A 40 15.43 -14.62 18.10
CA ASN A 40 15.68 -13.17 18.05
C ASN A 40 17.04 -12.81 17.42
N SER A 41 17.60 -13.68 16.55
CA SER A 41 18.86 -13.39 15.89
C SER A 41 18.72 -12.19 14.95
N ALA A 42 19.75 -11.35 14.89
CA ALA A 42 19.79 -10.18 14.00
C ALA A 42 19.51 -10.56 12.54
N LYS A 43 20.06 -11.71 12.08
CA LYS A 43 19.86 -12.24 10.74
C LYS A 43 18.40 -12.51 10.41
N GLN A 44 17.64 -13.01 11.38
CA GLN A 44 16.21 -13.33 11.18
C GLN A 44 15.36 -12.06 11.19
N ARG A 45 15.70 -11.09 12.03
CA ARG A 45 15.02 -9.78 12.06
C ARG A 45 15.22 -8.98 10.78
N ASP A 46 16.31 -9.21 10.06
CA ASP A 46 16.62 -8.50 8.81
C ASP A 46 16.09 -9.19 7.55
N LYS A 47 15.45 -10.34 7.70
CA LYS A 47 14.85 -11.05 6.56
C LYS A 47 13.71 -10.22 5.97
N ALA A 48 13.87 -9.85 4.69
CA ALA A 48 12.87 -9.14 3.92
C ALA A 48 11.97 -10.11 3.16
N VAL A 49 10.70 -9.76 3.01
CA VAL A 49 9.72 -10.45 2.18
C VAL A 49 9.08 -9.46 1.21
N LEU A 50 8.81 -9.92 0.00
CA LEU A 50 8.03 -9.20 -0.99
C LEU A 50 6.57 -9.64 -0.87
N ILE A 51 5.67 -8.67 -0.74
CA ILE A 51 4.22 -8.86 -0.80
C ILE A 51 3.76 -8.35 -2.16
N VAL A 52 3.07 -9.23 -2.91
CA VAL A 52 2.55 -8.94 -4.24
C VAL A 52 1.03 -9.17 -4.23
N PRO A 53 0.23 -8.26 -4.81
CA PRO A 53 -1.22 -8.45 -4.89
C PRO A 53 -1.54 -9.61 -5.84
N CYS A 54 -2.59 -10.39 -5.53
CA CYS A 54 -3.05 -11.47 -6.39
C CYS A 54 -4.19 -11.05 -7.32
N ASP A 55 -4.72 -9.86 -7.15
CA ASP A 55 -5.85 -9.25 -7.87
C ASP A 55 -5.43 -8.17 -8.88
N ALA A 56 -4.14 -8.04 -9.15
CA ALA A 56 -3.56 -7.12 -10.13
C ALA A 56 -3.07 -7.88 -11.38
N PRO A 57 -3.95 -8.18 -12.34
CA PRO A 57 -3.62 -9.06 -13.48
C PRO A 57 -2.66 -8.46 -14.49
N LEU A 58 -2.44 -7.14 -14.43
CA LEU A 58 -1.53 -6.43 -15.35
C LEU A 58 -0.12 -6.25 -14.78
N ILE A 59 0.16 -6.84 -13.62
CA ILE A 59 1.52 -6.82 -13.08
C ILE A 59 2.49 -7.57 -13.98
N THR A 60 3.67 -7.01 -14.19
CA THR A 60 4.70 -7.59 -15.06
C THR A 60 5.94 -7.99 -14.27
N PRO A 61 6.72 -8.97 -14.74
CA PRO A 61 8.02 -9.29 -14.15
C PRO A 61 8.95 -8.07 -14.06
N GLN A 62 8.95 -7.21 -15.08
CA GLN A 62 9.76 -5.99 -15.13
C GLN A 62 9.40 -5.01 -14.00
N GLU A 63 8.11 -4.87 -13.70
CA GLU A 63 7.64 -4.04 -12.59
C GLU A 63 8.14 -4.57 -11.25
N VAL A 64 8.03 -5.88 -11.03
CA VAL A 64 8.48 -6.54 -9.81
C VAL A 64 10.01 -6.45 -9.65
N GLU A 65 10.76 -6.71 -10.72
CA GLU A 65 12.22 -6.59 -10.74
C GLU A 65 12.68 -5.16 -10.47
N TYR A 66 12.03 -4.18 -11.10
CA TYR A 66 12.29 -2.77 -10.83
C TYR A 66 12.09 -2.45 -9.34
N PHE A 67 10.96 -2.86 -8.79
CA PHE A 67 10.64 -2.60 -7.38
C PHE A 67 11.68 -3.25 -6.45
N ILE A 68 12.02 -4.52 -6.66
CA ILE A 68 13.03 -5.23 -5.85
C ILE A 68 14.39 -4.54 -5.91
N SER A 69 14.84 -4.17 -7.12
CA SER A 69 16.17 -3.59 -7.32
C SER A 69 16.33 -2.19 -6.77
N HIS A 70 15.22 -1.42 -6.64
CA HIS A 70 15.23 -0.05 -6.14
C HIS A 70 14.77 0.07 -4.67
N ALA A 71 14.21 -0.98 -4.07
CA ALA A 71 13.84 -1.01 -2.68
C ALA A 71 15.09 -1.16 -1.78
N ASP A 72 15.60 -0.04 -1.26
CA ASP A 72 16.80 -0.03 -0.39
C ASP A 72 16.49 -0.63 1.00
N MET A 73 16.52 -1.95 1.08
CA MET A 73 16.28 -2.69 2.32
C MET A 73 17.45 -2.61 3.33
N ASN A 74 18.58 -2.04 2.98
CA ASN A 74 19.65 -1.74 3.94
C ASN A 74 19.28 -0.51 4.77
N ARG A 75 18.69 0.48 4.13
CA ARG A 75 18.30 1.74 4.77
C ARG A 75 16.92 1.66 5.41
N TYR A 76 15.99 0.91 4.81
CA TYR A 76 14.60 0.85 5.23
C TYR A 76 14.19 -0.56 5.65
N ASP A 77 13.15 -0.65 6.47
CA ASP A 77 12.57 -1.91 6.92
C ASP A 77 11.21 -2.18 6.24
N HIS A 78 10.61 -1.13 5.68
CA HIS A 78 9.40 -1.23 4.87
C HIS A 78 9.46 -0.22 3.72
N VAL A 79 9.41 -0.73 2.49
CA VAL A 79 9.30 0.08 1.26
C VAL A 79 7.96 -0.23 0.60
N LEU A 80 7.19 0.83 0.30
CA LEU A 80 5.88 0.77 -0.35
C LEU A 80 5.99 1.34 -1.76
N GLY A 81 5.45 0.65 -2.75
CA GLY A 81 5.37 1.16 -4.12
C GLY A 81 4.29 2.23 -4.29
N LEU A 82 4.60 3.25 -5.07
CA LEU A 82 3.67 4.29 -5.51
C LEU A 82 3.75 4.45 -7.03
N VAL A 83 2.62 4.70 -7.67
CA VAL A 83 2.53 5.00 -9.10
C VAL A 83 1.97 6.40 -9.29
N ALA A 84 2.66 7.22 -10.07
CA ALA A 84 2.20 8.56 -10.39
C ALA A 84 0.88 8.52 -11.22
N ARG A 85 -0.04 9.46 -10.94
CA ARG A 85 -1.35 9.57 -11.61
C ARG A 85 -1.24 9.55 -13.13
N GLU A 86 -0.20 10.18 -13.68
CA GLU A 86 0.04 10.30 -15.11
C GLU A 86 0.24 8.95 -15.80
N LYS A 87 0.79 7.95 -15.06
CA LYS A 87 0.99 6.58 -15.56
C LYS A 87 -0.29 5.75 -15.63
N LEU A 88 -1.37 6.25 -15.02
CA LEU A 88 -2.66 5.56 -14.91
C LEU A 88 -3.74 6.18 -15.80
N GLN A 89 -3.45 7.24 -16.54
CA GLN A 89 -4.44 7.99 -17.33
C GLN A 89 -5.13 7.11 -18.37
N ASP A 90 -4.41 6.19 -19.01
CA ASP A 90 -4.96 5.30 -20.03
C ASP A 90 -6.04 4.34 -19.48
N PHE A 91 -6.07 4.14 -18.18
CA PHE A 91 -7.03 3.25 -17.49
C PHE A 91 -8.25 4.00 -16.94
N TYR A 92 -8.32 5.32 -17.08
CA TYR A 92 -9.48 6.10 -16.69
C TYR A 92 -10.66 5.88 -17.63
N PRO A 93 -11.90 6.01 -17.13
CA PRO A 93 -13.08 6.01 -17.97
C PRO A 93 -13.06 7.23 -18.90
N VAL A 94 -13.27 7.00 -20.17
CA VAL A 94 -13.52 8.03 -21.20
C VAL A 94 -14.86 7.74 -21.87
N GLU A 95 -15.45 8.73 -22.55
CA GLU A 95 -16.80 8.60 -23.13
C GLU A 95 -17.00 7.34 -23.98
N SER A 96 -15.97 6.90 -24.70
CA SER A 96 -16.02 5.75 -25.61
C SER A 96 -15.57 4.43 -25.00
N LYS A 97 -14.97 4.43 -23.79
CA LYS A 97 -14.40 3.21 -23.17
C LYS A 97 -14.62 3.19 -21.69
N PRO A 98 -15.05 2.03 -21.14
CA PRO A 98 -15.09 1.84 -19.70
C PRO A 98 -13.68 1.95 -19.11
N GLY A 99 -13.57 2.36 -17.85
CA GLY A 99 -12.32 2.47 -17.13
C GLY A 99 -12.53 2.37 -15.64
N ILE A 100 -11.43 2.44 -14.89
CA ILE A 100 -11.41 2.30 -13.44
C ILE A 100 -11.32 3.68 -12.80
N LYS A 101 -12.27 4.00 -11.91
CA LYS A 101 -12.18 5.19 -11.06
C LYS A 101 -11.26 4.91 -9.89
N MET A 102 -10.14 5.61 -9.84
CA MET A 102 -9.10 5.39 -8.84
C MET A 102 -9.05 6.50 -7.82
N ALA A 103 -8.79 6.13 -6.55
CA ALA A 103 -8.45 7.08 -5.50
C ALA A 103 -6.94 7.36 -5.51
N TYR A 104 -6.57 8.62 -5.25
CA TYR A 104 -5.18 9.06 -5.21
C TYR A 104 -4.79 9.60 -3.85
N LEU A 105 -3.56 9.34 -3.49
CA LEU A 105 -2.84 9.98 -2.40
C LEU A 105 -2.24 11.28 -2.94
N HIS A 106 -2.80 12.41 -2.56
CA HIS A 106 -2.31 13.72 -2.98
C HIS A 106 -1.27 14.23 -1.99
N ILE A 107 -0.01 14.17 -2.40
CA ILE A 107 1.13 14.68 -1.63
C ILE A 107 1.73 15.89 -2.33
N GLN A 108 2.61 16.62 -1.66
CA GLN A 108 3.15 17.88 -2.18
C GLN A 108 3.80 17.70 -3.56
N GLU A 109 4.54 16.63 -3.75
CA GLU A 109 5.32 16.36 -4.95
C GLU A 109 4.45 15.94 -6.14
N ASN A 110 3.45 15.06 -5.92
CA ASN A 110 2.56 14.57 -6.97
C ASN A 110 1.30 13.89 -6.39
N SER A 111 0.41 13.43 -7.26
CA SER A 111 -0.71 12.56 -6.92
C SER A 111 -0.34 11.13 -7.27
N PHE A 112 -0.36 10.26 -6.29
CA PHE A 112 0.06 8.86 -6.44
C PHE A 112 -1.07 7.90 -6.09
N ARG A 113 -1.05 6.74 -6.72
CA ARG A 113 -1.78 5.56 -6.27
C ARG A 113 -0.81 4.60 -5.60
N ILE A 114 -1.23 3.95 -4.52
CA ILE A 114 -0.50 2.83 -3.94
C ILE A 114 -0.49 1.69 -4.97
N ASN A 115 0.69 1.16 -5.29
CA ASN A 115 0.80 0.10 -6.29
C ASN A 115 0.77 -1.31 -5.69
N ASN A 116 0.42 -1.43 -4.41
CA ASN A 116 0.24 -2.69 -3.68
C ASN A 116 1.50 -3.61 -3.61
N LEU A 117 2.65 -3.16 -4.11
CA LEU A 117 3.94 -3.82 -3.86
C LEU A 117 4.54 -3.34 -2.55
N HIS A 118 4.87 -4.28 -1.67
CA HIS A 118 5.54 -4.00 -0.41
C HIS A 118 6.78 -4.88 -0.25
N MET A 119 7.92 -4.28 0.04
CA MET A 119 9.08 -4.98 0.55
C MET A 119 9.21 -4.70 2.04
N VAL A 120 9.17 -5.74 2.88
CA VAL A 120 9.01 -5.58 4.33
C VAL A 120 9.93 -6.53 5.08
N LYS A 121 10.52 -6.06 6.18
CA LYS A 121 11.12 -6.87 7.24
C LYS A 121 10.10 -7.01 8.38
N PRO A 122 9.28 -8.07 8.41
CA PRO A 122 8.13 -8.13 9.32
C PRO A 122 8.51 -8.04 10.80
N LEU A 123 9.68 -8.55 11.18
CA LEU A 123 10.18 -8.50 12.56
C LEU A 123 10.79 -7.15 12.98
N ARG A 124 10.92 -6.20 12.04
CA ARG A 124 11.36 -4.83 12.29
C ARG A 124 10.20 -3.83 12.45
N ILE A 125 8.96 -4.29 12.35
CA ILE A 125 7.77 -3.48 12.62
C ILE A 125 7.32 -3.77 14.04
N GLU A 126 7.45 -2.79 14.94
CA GLU A 126 7.12 -2.99 16.36
C GLU A 126 5.63 -2.82 16.64
N ASN A 127 5.00 -1.78 16.08
CA ASN A 127 3.58 -1.45 16.32
C ASN A 127 2.67 -2.08 15.25
N ARG A 128 2.72 -3.39 15.10
CA ARG A 128 1.94 -4.13 14.08
C ARG A 128 0.43 -4.01 14.23
N GLU A 129 -0.05 -3.80 15.44
CA GLU A 129 -1.48 -3.59 15.73
C GLU A 129 -2.07 -2.37 15.01
N TYR A 130 -1.25 -1.36 14.68
CA TYR A 130 -1.71 -0.23 13.89
C TYR A 130 -2.01 -0.59 12.43
N ILE A 131 -1.32 -1.57 11.86
CA ILE A 131 -1.62 -2.07 10.51
C ILE A 131 -3.03 -2.66 10.50
N GLN A 132 -3.36 -3.49 11.50
CA GLN A 132 -4.69 -4.08 11.62
C GLN A 132 -5.77 -3.01 11.83
N LYS A 133 -5.51 -2.02 12.69
CA LYS A 133 -6.42 -0.89 12.90
C LYS A 133 -6.62 -0.08 11.61
N MET A 134 -5.56 0.24 10.87
CA MET A 134 -5.67 0.94 9.58
C MET A 134 -6.56 0.18 8.60
N TYR A 135 -6.43 -1.14 8.53
CA TYR A 135 -7.29 -1.98 7.70
C TYR A 135 -8.75 -1.94 8.13
N GLN A 136 -9.05 -1.99 9.41
CA GLN A 136 -10.42 -1.91 9.94
C GLN A 136 -11.09 -0.57 9.63
N TYR A 137 -10.33 0.53 9.66
CA TYR A 137 -10.85 1.87 9.40
C TYR A 137 -10.83 2.28 7.91
N ARG A 138 -10.19 1.52 7.03
CA ARG A 138 -10.05 1.80 5.59
C ARG A 138 -11.40 2.01 4.87
N TYR A 139 -12.43 1.30 5.28
CA TYR A 139 -13.76 1.36 4.69
C TYR A 139 -14.74 2.31 5.42
N GLN A 140 -14.31 2.91 6.52
CA GLN A 140 -15.18 3.80 7.28
C GLN A 140 -15.18 5.20 6.67
N ARG A 141 -16.25 5.53 5.95
CA ARG A 141 -16.49 6.88 5.40
C ARG A 141 -16.92 7.91 6.45
N ASN A 142 -16.99 7.55 7.74
CA ASN A 142 -17.44 8.43 8.80
C ASN A 142 -16.28 9.30 9.30
N PHE A 143 -16.36 10.60 9.02
CA PHE A 143 -15.36 11.60 9.39
C PHE A 143 -15.04 11.63 10.89
N LYS A 144 -16.03 11.40 11.77
CA LYS A 144 -15.81 11.31 13.21
C LYS A 144 -14.88 10.16 13.60
N ASN A 145 -15.07 9.00 12.98
CA ASN A 145 -14.23 7.82 13.24
C ASN A 145 -12.79 8.03 12.73
N LEU A 146 -12.62 8.76 11.63
CA LEU A 146 -11.30 9.13 11.13
C LEU A 146 -10.57 10.07 12.11
N ILE A 147 -11.26 11.06 12.68
CA ILE A 147 -10.69 11.93 13.72
C ILE A 147 -10.31 11.13 14.97
N LEU A 148 -11.21 10.27 15.47
CA LEU A 148 -10.94 9.41 16.63
C LEU A 148 -9.77 8.45 16.38
N PHE A 149 -9.64 7.92 15.16
CA PHE A 149 -8.50 7.12 14.76
C PHE A 149 -7.21 7.94 14.81
N GLY A 150 -7.19 9.13 14.21
CA GLY A 150 -6.04 10.04 14.28
C GLY A 150 -5.63 10.32 15.75
N LEU A 151 -6.60 10.63 16.61
CA LEU A 151 -6.36 10.85 18.06
C LEU A 151 -5.79 9.60 18.75
N SER A 152 -6.30 8.41 18.43
CA SER A 152 -5.82 7.16 19.03
C SER A 152 -4.41 6.76 18.61
N VAL A 153 -4.00 7.16 17.39
CA VAL A 153 -2.70 6.82 16.81
C VAL A 153 -1.61 7.84 17.21
N PHE A 154 -1.95 9.13 17.18
CA PHE A 154 -0.92 10.17 17.34
C PHE A 154 -0.68 10.60 18.78
N GLY A 155 -1.64 10.38 19.71
CA GLY A 155 -1.52 10.90 21.08
C GLY A 155 -1.44 12.44 21.13
N LYS A 156 -1.38 13.02 22.35
CA LYS A 156 -1.46 14.48 22.52
C LYS A 156 -0.19 15.26 22.09
N ASP A 157 0.96 14.58 21.97
CA ASP A 157 2.27 15.26 21.83
C ASP A 157 2.80 15.39 20.40
N LYS A 158 2.00 15.07 19.38
CA LYS A 158 2.50 14.98 17.99
C LYS A 158 1.73 15.87 17.01
N ALA A 159 1.60 17.15 17.33
CA ALA A 159 0.89 18.16 16.51
C ALA A 159 1.29 18.16 15.02
N LYS A 160 2.57 17.85 14.71
CA LYS A 160 3.08 17.76 13.34
C LYS A 160 2.37 16.66 12.53
N HIS A 161 2.08 15.53 13.14
CA HIS A 161 1.42 14.40 12.46
C HIS A 161 -0.06 14.67 12.16
N TYR A 162 -0.72 15.49 13.00
CA TYR A 162 -2.09 15.93 12.75
C TYR A 162 -2.21 16.81 11.50
N LYS A 163 -1.23 17.72 11.28
CA LYS A 163 -1.20 18.56 10.07
C LYS A 163 -1.27 17.72 8.80
N ASN A 164 -0.39 16.70 8.70
CA ASN A 164 -0.32 15.83 7.53
C ASN A 164 -1.60 14.99 7.40
N TYR A 165 -2.12 14.46 8.51
CA TYR A 165 -3.36 13.69 8.52
C TYR A 165 -4.55 14.54 8.03
N ILE A 166 -4.72 15.76 8.57
CA ILE A 166 -5.77 16.69 8.14
C ILE A 166 -5.59 17.04 6.66
N GLY A 167 -4.36 17.34 6.24
CA GLY A 167 -4.06 17.64 4.83
C GLY A 167 -4.48 16.51 3.89
N LEU A 168 -4.19 15.25 4.23
CA LEU A 168 -4.63 14.08 3.45
C LEU A 168 -6.15 13.95 3.40
N GLN A 169 -6.85 14.14 4.55
CA GLN A 169 -8.32 14.05 4.59
C GLN A 169 -8.99 15.14 3.76
N LEU A 170 -8.47 16.38 3.81
CA LEU A 170 -8.97 17.48 3.00
C LEU A 170 -8.74 17.22 1.50
N CYS A 171 -7.58 16.70 1.12
CA CYS A 171 -7.32 16.30 -0.26
C CYS A 171 -8.28 15.22 -0.75
N LEU A 172 -8.56 14.20 0.06
CA LEU A 172 -9.52 13.14 -0.29
C LEU A 172 -10.94 13.69 -0.41
N PHE A 173 -11.36 14.57 0.51
CA PHE A 173 -12.68 15.18 0.49
C PHE A 173 -12.88 16.04 -0.76
N PHE A 174 -11.98 16.99 -1.03
CA PHE A 174 -12.09 17.88 -2.17
C PHE A 174 -11.83 17.17 -3.51
N GLY A 175 -10.98 16.16 -3.54
CA GLY A 175 -10.78 15.29 -4.70
C GLY A 175 -12.05 14.51 -5.05
N GLY A 176 -12.79 14.03 -4.05
CA GLY A 176 -14.08 13.39 -4.24
C GLY A 176 -15.17 14.31 -4.81
N LEU A 177 -15.04 15.63 -4.57
CA LEU A 177 -15.90 16.68 -5.14
C LEU A 177 -15.42 17.22 -6.49
N GLY A 178 -14.27 16.77 -7.01
CA GLY A 178 -13.68 17.29 -8.25
C GLY A 178 -13.07 18.69 -8.11
N LEU A 179 -12.84 19.19 -6.89
CA LEU A 179 -12.32 20.52 -6.63
C LEU A 179 -10.77 20.53 -6.64
N GLU A 180 -10.17 20.35 -7.81
CA GLU A 180 -8.72 20.21 -8.01
C GLU A 180 -7.92 21.40 -7.44
N PHE A 181 -8.43 22.63 -7.46
CA PHE A 181 -7.75 23.79 -6.89
C PHE A 181 -7.57 23.67 -5.37
N MET A 182 -8.57 23.11 -4.66
CA MET A 182 -8.51 22.85 -3.22
C MET A 182 -7.55 21.71 -2.92
N VAL A 183 -7.57 20.65 -3.73
CA VAL A 183 -6.58 19.57 -3.64
C VAL A 183 -5.17 20.12 -3.77
N ASN A 184 -4.90 20.95 -4.79
CA ASN A 184 -3.59 21.57 -5.01
C ASN A 184 -3.15 22.53 -3.89
N TYR A 185 -4.10 23.14 -3.18
CA TYR A 185 -3.81 23.94 -2.01
C TYR A 185 -3.43 23.07 -0.81
N PHE A 186 -4.25 22.08 -0.46
CA PHE A 186 -4.05 21.27 0.75
C PHE A 186 -2.95 20.22 0.62
N ARG A 187 -2.62 19.73 -0.59
CA ARG A 187 -1.52 18.79 -0.77
C ARG A 187 -0.16 19.33 -0.31
N LYS A 188 0.01 20.67 -0.27
CA LYS A 188 1.21 21.33 0.27
C LYS A 188 1.45 21.03 1.74
N LEU A 189 0.43 20.60 2.49
CA LEU A 189 0.53 20.17 3.87
C LEU A 189 1.16 18.76 4.00
N ASN A 190 1.34 18.04 2.90
CA ASN A 190 1.72 16.63 2.86
C ASN A 190 3.03 16.39 2.09
N PRO A 191 4.18 16.93 2.52
CA PRO A 191 5.46 16.58 1.90
C PRO A 191 5.73 15.08 2.08
N LYS A 192 6.20 14.39 1.04
CA LYS A 192 6.49 12.96 1.06
C LYS A 192 7.37 12.55 2.25
N LYS A 193 8.46 13.28 2.48
CA LYS A 193 9.39 13.01 3.60
C LYS A 193 8.72 13.11 4.98
N GLU A 194 7.78 14.04 5.16
CA GLU A 194 7.06 14.16 6.43
C GLU A 194 6.07 13.01 6.63
N LEU A 195 5.40 12.57 5.56
CA LEU A 195 4.52 11.40 5.61
C LEU A 195 5.31 10.11 5.90
N GLU A 196 6.45 9.91 5.25
CA GLU A 196 7.34 8.78 5.52
C GLU A 196 7.81 8.77 6.99
N ALA A 197 8.21 9.93 7.52
CA ALA A 197 8.60 10.08 8.92
C ALA A 197 7.43 9.81 9.88
N THR A 198 6.22 10.24 9.51
CA THR A 198 5.00 9.99 10.28
C THR A 198 4.69 8.50 10.36
N ILE A 199 4.70 7.80 9.22
CA ILE A 199 4.48 6.35 9.15
C ILE A 199 5.58 5.61 9.93
N SER A 200 6.84 6.02 9.76
CA SER A 200 7.97 5.44 10.50
C SER A 200 7.78 5.54 12.02
N THR A 201 7.29 6.69 12.49
CA THR A 201 7.05 6.94 13.92
C THR A 201 5.88 6.09 14.45
N ILE A 202 4.77 6.00 13.69
CA ILE A 202 3.58 5.23 14.09
C ILE A 202 3.90 3.74 14.18
N MET A 203 4.52 3.21 13.13
CA MET A 203 4.82 1.78 13.02
C MET A 203 6.12 1.39 13.73
N LYS A 204 6.87 2.36 14.27
CA LYS A 204 8.22 2.18 14.82
C LYS A 204 9.08 1.34 13.89
N THR A 205 9.23 1.78 12.66
CA THR A 205 9.97 1.12 11.58
C THR A 205 10.59 2.17 10.66
N ARG A 206 11.61 1.83 9.91
CA ARG A 206 12.18 2.73 8.89
C ARG A 206 11.39 2.56 7.59
N PHE A 207 10.43 3.45 7.36
CA PHE A 207 9.54 3.42 6.20
C PHE A 207 10.00 4.34 5.07
N SER A 208 9.81 3.91 3.83
CA SER A 208 9.94 4.75 2.63
C SER A 208 8.91 4.36 1.58
N ALA A 209 8.59 5.29 0.68
CA ALA A 209 7.75 5.08 -0.48
C ALA A 209 8.58 5.24 -1.76
N LEU A 210 8.56 4.22 -2.62
CA LEU A 210 9.28 4.16 -3.89
C LEU A 210 8.33 4.43 -5.05
N GLU A 211 8.66 5.39 -5.90
CA GLU A 211 7.93 5.60 -7.14
C GLU A 211 8.29 4.53 -8.15
N VAL A 212 7.26 3.84 -8.66
CA VAL A 212 7.35 2.77 -9.66
C VAL A 212 6.80 3.28 -10.97
N PRO A 213 7.54 3.21 -12.07
CA PRO A 213 7.10 3.76 -13.36
C PRO A 213 6.07 2.89 -14.09
N PHE A 214 5.73 1.73 -13.54
CA PHE A 214 4.82 0.75 -14.11
C PHE A 214 3.47 0.76 -13.37
N PRO A 215 2.33 0.70 -14.07
CA PRO A 215 1.01 0.80 -13.46
C PRO A 215 0.40 -0.53 -12.99
N GLY A 216 0.98 -1.68 -13.39
CA GLY A 216 0.32 -2.97 -13.32
C GLY A 216 -0.14 -3.37 -11.92
N ALA A 217 0.72 -3.23 -10.91
CA ALA A 217 0.41 -3.59 -9.53
C ALA A 217 -0.55 -2.59 -8.83
N ALA A 218 -0.80 -1.42 -9.44
CA ALA A 218 -1.77 -0.44 -8.96
C ALA A 218 -3.19 -0.67 -9.52
N LEU A 219 -3.36 -1.62 -10.43
CA LEU A 219 -4.61 -1.89 -11.14
C LEU A 219 -5.24 -3.18 -10.64
N ASP A 220 -5.81 -3.10 -9.44
CA ASP A 220 -6.54 -4.17 -8.79
C ASP A 220 -7.96 -4.31 -9.36
N ILE A 221 -8.46 -5.54 -9.45
CA ILE A 221 -9.83 -5.88 -9.85
C ILE A 221 -10.65 -6.17 -8.60
N ASP A 222 -11.44 -5.18 -8.18
CA ASP A 222 -12.32 -5.32 -7.02
C ASP A 222 -13.71 -5.92 -7.37
N ASN A 223 -14.14 -5.77 -8.65
CA ASN A 223 -15.47 -6.17 -9.08
C ASN A 223 -15.54 -6.49 -10.59
N ALA A 224 -16.69 -7.02 -11.04
CA ALA A 224 -16.88 -7.40 -12.43
C ALA A 224 -16.77 -6.23 -13.42
N LYS A 225 -17.08 -4.98 -13.01
CA LYS A 225 -16.97 -3.79 -13.88
C LYS A 225 -15.49 -3.46 -14.14
N ASP A 226 -14.64 -3.59 -13.14
CA ASP A 226 -13.20 -3.37 -13.28
C ASP A 226 -12.59 -4.42 -14.23
N TYR A 227 -13.04 -5.68 -14.10
CA TYR A 227 -12.63 -6.75 -15.00
C TYR A 227 -13.01 -6.48 -16.47
N GLU A 228 -14.26 -6.10 -16.72
CA GLU A 228 -14.69 -5.77 -18.09
C GLU A 228 -13.98 -4.52 -18.63
N ALA A 229 -13.70 -3.53 -17.79
CA ALA A 229 -12.93 -2.35 -18.16
C ALA A 229 -11.48 -2.72 -18.56
N MET A 230 -10.85 -3.69 -17.89
CA MET A 230 -9.50 -4.13 -18.22
C MET A 230 -9.42 -4.97 -19.49
N LYS A 231 -10.45 -5.77 -19.81
CA LYS A 231 -10.48 -6.56 -21.08
C LYS A 231 -10.44 -5.71 -22.34
N THR A 232 -10.86 -4.46 -22.25
CA THR A 232 -10.95 -3.55 -23.39
C THR A 232 -9.67 -2.72 -23.59
N ARG A 233 -8.64 -2.96 -22.78
CA ARG A 233 -7.34 -2.26 -22.79
C ARG A 233 -6.21 -3.19 -23.21
#